data_02cfe6f41522f9ca30c4be9cdafd1a1a
#
_entry.id   02cfe6f41522f9ca30c4be9cdafd1a1a
#
_cell.length_a   1.000
_cell.length_b   1.000
_cell.length_c   1.000
_cell.angle_alpha   90.00
_cell.angle_beta   90.00
_cell.angle_gamma   90.00
#
_symmetry.space_group_name_H-M   'P 1'
#
loop_
_entity.id
_entity.type
_entity.pdbx_description
1 polymer ?
#
loop_
_entity_poly.entity_id
_entity_poly.type
_entity_poly.pdbx_seq_one_letter_code
_entity_poly.pdbx_strand_id
1 'polypeptide(L)'
;VRISEIYSKMLTDRQIRNIGKKLLLYRPLPAPREFHKSQAKNRWIFGGNRSGKSESCIGYDLCSYALGIHPYRRLSTYTGQDHPIIWAAADTWPLVGKLLWQEKIRDYLPASQIARIVWRNRQEQIPQEVQLINGVVIEFKAYEQRRNSFQGRQIDAFYGDEQCKSDSYGIWTEIQARLLDRHGFTAQSMTPIMPQPWLEDRIESLPETDELFYANLEDNRASRGGHIDDSEIDMMIAEWPAEVQETRIKGHFAAFLGAVYKTFSREVHVCEPFEIPADWPRYRVIDWGFNNPFACLWMARDPDTRWYVYNEHYGAQQTLAYHADQIHRKSRGERYRITWADHDAQERCEFRQLGITTTAAKKDVHLGIEVVQAALKVQGDGRPRFQIFRDCRHTIKEMAGYRWATGSDIKDAKDEPLQLNDHTCDCVRYGIYGVEHKGYFSEEYLAA
;
A
#
# COMPACT_ATOMS: atom_id res chain seq x y z
N VAL A 1 19.05 -28.04 6.51
CA VAL A 1 18.33 -29.29 6.22
C VAL A 1 17.79 -29.15 4.80
N ARG A 2 18.15 -30.06 3.89
CA ARG A 2 17.64 -30.03 2.49
C ARG A 2 16.15 -30.36 2.54
N ILE A 3 15.32 -29.61 1.81
CA ILE A 3 13.91 -29.90 1.67
C ILE A 3 13.69 -31.34 1.19
N SER A 4 14.59 -31.86 0.35
CA SER A 4 14.63 -33.27 -0.05
C SER A 4 14.73 -34.26 1.13
N GLU A 5 15.38 -33.89 2.24
CA GLU A 5 15.48 -34.75 3.44
C GLU A 5 14.21 -34.73 4.28
N ILE A 6 13.45 -33.61 4.24
CA ILE A 6 12.12 -33.53 4.85
C ILE A 6 11.14 -34.42 4.05
N TYR A 7 11.17 -34.33 2.74
CA TYR A 7 10.32 -35.14 1.88
C TYR A 7 10.62 -36.63 1.92
N SER A 8 11.89 -37.03 2.01
CA SER A 8 12.26 -38.45 2.10
C SER A 8 11.73 -39.14 3.37
N LYS A 9 11.45 -38.37 4.42
CA LYS A 9 10.87 -38.88 5.67
C LYS A 9 9.33 -38.89 5.68
N MET A 10 8.68 -38.14 4.78
CA MET A 10 7.24 -37.93 4.79
C MET A 10 6.50 -38.56 3.60
N LEU A 11 7.20 -38.94 2.55
CA LEU A 11 6.60 -39.37 1.30
C LEU A 11 7.01 -40.81 0.94
N THR A 12 6.06 -41.56 0.38
CA THR A 12 6.35 -42.86 -0.20
C THR A 12 7.13 -42.75 -1.50
N ASP A 13 7.89 -43.78 -1.88
CA ASP A 13 8.64 -43.83 -3.15
C ASP A 13 7.79 -43.55 -4.40
N ARG A 14 6.50 -43.86 -4.34
CA ARG A 14 5.55 -43.55 -5.42
C ARG A 14 5.24 -42.06 -5.49
N GLN A 15 5.10 -41.40 -4.35
CA GLN A 15 4.87 -39.97 -4.27
C GLN A 15 6.10 -39.21 -4.74
N ILE A 16 7.32 -39.65 -4.33
CA ILE A 16 8.60 -39.04 -4.75
C ILE A 16 8.75 -39.08 -6.28
N ARG A 17 8.38 -40.19 -6.94
CA ARG A 17 8.44 -40.31 -8.40
C ARG A 17 7.48 -39.38 -9.14
N ASN A 18 6.38 -38.96 -8.51
CA ASN A 18 5.35 -38.11 -9.10
C ASN A 18 5.58 -36.61 -8.83
N ILE A 19 6.59 -36.26 -8.04
CA ILE A 19 6.93 -34.86 -7.74
C ILE A 19 7.85 -34.32 -8.83
N GLY A 20 7.55 -33.13 -9.38
CA GLY A 20 8.37 -32.47 -10.38
C GLY A 20 9.80 -32.19 -9.87
N LYS A 21 10.81 -32.38 -10.75
CA LYS A 21 12.21 -32.14 -10.40
C LYS A 21 12.45 -30.78 -9.74
N LYS A 22 11.78 -29.73 -10.22
CA LYS A 22 11.95 -28.36 -9.71
C LYS A 22 11.50 -28.23 -8.25
N LEU A 23 10.43 -28.90 -7.87
CA LEU A 23 9.93 -28.92 -6.48
C LEU A 23 10.91 -29.61 -5.51
N LEU A 24 11.53 -30.70 -5.94
CA LEU A 24 12.54 -31.43 -5.16
C LEU A 24 13.88 -30.69 -5.06
N LEU A 25 14.23 -29.93 -6.09
CA LEU A 25 15.48 -29.18 -6.17
C LEU A 25 15.39 -27.78 -5.57
N TYR A 26 14.16 -27.35 -5.22
CA TYR A 26 13.95 -26.02 -4.66
C TYR A 26 14.72 -25.81 -3.35
N ARG A 27 15.47 -24.73 -3.31
CA ARG A 27 16.26 -24.29 -2.15
C ARG A 27 15.82 -22.88 -1.77
N PRO A 28 15.02 -22.72 -0.71
CA PRO A 28 14.57 -21.40 -0.29
C PRO A 28 15.72 -20.56 0.25
N LEU A 29 15.77 -19.32 -0.18
CA LEU A 29 16.55 -18.26 0.45
C LEU A 29 16.05 -18.01 1.89
N PRO A 30 16.76 -17.22 2.74
CA PRO A 30 16.41 -17.05 4.14
C PRO A 30 14.95 -16.64 4.39
N ALA A 31 14.50 -15.50 3.84
CA ALA A 31 13.14 -15.03 4.05
C ALA A 31 12.06 -15.95 3.45
N PRO A 32 12.16 -16.46 2.21
CA PRO A 32 11.33 -17.54 1.71
C PRO A 32 11.21 -18.76 2.61
N ARG A 33 12.28 -19.15 3.27
CA ARG A 33 12.26 -20.30 4.19
C ARG A 33 11.34 -20.05 5.39
N GLU A 34 11.42 -18.89 5.99
CA GLU A 34 10.54 -18.53 7.12
C GLU A 34 9.11 -18.30 6.67
N PHE A 35 8.90 -17.70 5.48
CA PHE A 35 7.58 -17.57 4.87
C PHE A 35 6.85 -18.92 4.73
N HIS A 36 7.56 -19.97 4.31
CA HIS A 36 6.96 -21.31 4.19
C HIS A 36 6.57 -21.93 5.54
N LYS A 37 7.30 -21.62 6.62
CA LYS A 37 7.01 -22.12 7.97
C LYS A 37 5.80 -21.46 8.61
N SER A 38 5.50 -20.24 8.21
CA SER A 38 4.45 -19.41 8.80
C SER A 38 3.08 -20.07 8.77
N GLN A 39 2.37 -19.99 9.88
CA GLN A 39 0.98 -20.41 10.05
C GLN A 39 0.00 -19.23 10.06
N ALA A 40 0.50 -18.02 9.89
CA ALA A 40 -0.34 -16.82 9.84
C ALA A 40 -1.47 -16.95 8.81
N LYS A 41 -2.60 -16.33 9.11
CA LYS A 41 -3.75 -16.31 8.19
C LYS A 41 -3.42 -15.51 6.94
N ASN A 42 -2.66 -14.41 7.08
CA ASN A 42 -2.24 -13.57 5.98
C ASN A 42 -0.71 -13.49 5.97
N ARG A 43 -0.11 -14.00 4.91
CA ARG A 43 1.34 -14.02 4.74
C ARG A 43 1.75 -13.09 3.60
N TRP A 44 2.67 -12.21 3.90
CA TRP A 44 3.20 -11.24 2.96
C TRP A 44 4.69 -11.48 2.76
N ILE A 45 5.13 -11.65 1.52
CA ILE A 45 6.55 -11.66 1.18
C ILE A 45 6.86 -10.52 0.23
N PHE A 46 7.48 -9.49 0.77
CA PHE A 46 7.93 -8.33 0.02
C PHE A 46 9.39 -8.51 -0.38
N GLY A 47 9.73 -8.04 -1.56
CA GLY A 47 11.11 -8.16 -2.02
C GLY A 47 11.33 -7.47 -3.36
N GLY A 48 12.57 -7.16 -3.62
CA GLY A 48 12.97 -6.61 -4.89
C GLY A 48 12.86 -7.60 -6.05
N ASN A 49 13.20 -7.12 -7.23
CA ASN A 49 13.32 -7.99 -8.39
C ASN A 49 14.41 -9.03 -8.14
N ARG A 50 14.16 -10.27 -8.57
CA ARG A 50 15.12 -11.40 -8.42
C ARG A 50 15.43 -11.82 -6.97
N SER A 51 14.68 -11.35 -5.97
CA SER A 51 14.81 -11.81 -4.58
C SER A 51 14.24 -13.20 -4.30
N GLY A 52 13.66 -13.86 -5.29
CA GLY A 52 13.06 -15.18 -5.14
C GLY A 52 11.63 -15.21 -4.59
N LYS A 53 10.99 -14.05 -4.35
CA LYS A 53 9.65 -13.96 -3.76
C LYS A 53 8.56 -14.70 -4.53
N SER A 54 8.42 -14.45 -5.84
CA SER A 54 7.40 -15.10 -6.68
C SER A 54 7.68 -16.60 -6.91
N GLU A 55 8.97 -16.97 -7.03
CA GLU A 55 9.39 -18.38 -7.10
C GLU A 55 8.97 -19.14 -5.83
N SER A 56 9.11 -18.48 -4.69
CA SER A 56 8.74 -19.06 -3.39
C SER A 56 7.24 -19.15 -3.22
N CYS A 57 6.53 -18.03 -3.40
CA CYS A 57 5.10 -17.93 -3.12
C CYS A 57 4.27 -18.71 -4.14
N ILE A 58 4.47 -18.44 -5.43
CA ILE A 58 3.67 -19.04 -6.51
C ILE A 58 4.25 -20.38 -6.98
N GLY A 59 5.55 -20.45 -7.16
CA GLY A 59 6.19 -21.69 -7.62
C GLY A 59 6.11 -22.79 -6.57
N TYR A 60 6.77 -22.60 -5.46
CA TYR A 60 6.90 -23.67 -4.45
C TYR A 60 5.71 -23.75 -3.49
N ASP A 61 5.34 -22.66 -2.80
CA ASP A 61 4.35 -22.70 -1.71
C ASP A 61 2.96 -23.11 -2.22
N LEU A 62 2.46 -22.44 -3.27
CA LEU A 62 1.18 -22.79 -3.90
C LEU A 62 1.19 -24.23 -4.42
N CYS A 63 2.22 -24.61 -5.19
CA CYS A 63 2.22 -25.94 -5.84
C CYS A 63 2.37 -27.08 -4.83
N SER A 64 3.23 -26.93 -3.82
CA SER A 64 3.38 -27.93 -2.76
C SER A 64 2.10 -28.05 -1.92
N TYR A 65 1.43 -26.92 -1.62
CA TYR A 65 0.14 -26.92 -0.94
C TYR A 65 -0.94 -27.61 -1.79
N ALA A 66 -1.06 -27.25 -3.08
CA ALA A 66 -2.04 -27.84 -3.98
C ALA A 66 -1.85 -29.35 -4.15
N LEU A 67 -0.61 -29.83 -4.14
CA LEU A 67 -0.29 -31.26 -4.20
C LEU A 67 -0.50 -31.98 -2.87
N GLY A 68 -0.78 -31.27 -1.76
CA GLY A 68 -0.92 -31.84 -0.43
C GLY A 68 0.38 -32.30 0.22
N ILE A 69 1.52 -31.80 -0.27
CA ILE A 69 2.87 -32.17 0.20
C ILE A 69 3.61 -31.03 0.88
N HIS A 70 2.94 -29.89 1.12
CA HIS A 70 3.57 -28.77 1.79
C HIS A 70 4.03 -29.17 3.20
N PRO A 71 5.30 -28.94 3.59
CA PRO A 71 5.86 -29.49 4.84
C PRO A 71 5.24 -28.89 6.10
N TYR A 72 4.66 -27.71 6.02
CA TYR A 72 4.15 -26.97 7.18
C TYR A 72 2.63 -26.70 7.11
N ARG A 73 1.98 -26.82 5.95
CA ARG A 73 0.54 -26.60 5.78
C ARG A 73 -0.13 -27.83 5.18
N ARG A 74 -1.27 -28.20 5.72
CA ARG A 74 -2.07 -29.29 5.18
C ARG A 74 -3.24 -28.73 4.36
N LEU A 75 -3.64 -29.46 3.34
CA LEU A 75 -4.87 -29.17 2.62
C LEU A 75 -6.04 -29.11 3.58
N SER A 76 -6.94 -28.17 3.36
CA SER A 76 -8.19 -28.08 4.10
C SER A 76 -9.00 -29.37 3.94
N THR A 77 -9.49 -29.89 5.07
CA THR A 77 -10.38 -31.05 5.12
C THR A 77 -11.80 -30.62 5.46
N TYR A 78 -12.25 -29.50 4.91
CA TYR A 78 -13.59 -29.00 5.17
C TYR A 78 -14.62 -30.05 4.80
N THR A 79 -15.33 -30.57 5.81
CA THR A 79 -16.32 -31.63 5.67
C THR A 79 -17.57 -31.09 4.98
N GLY A 80 -17.85 -31.56 3.78
CA GLY A 80 -19.09 -31.29 3.05
C GLY A 80 -18.97 -30.63 1.70
N GLN A 81 -17.75 -30.34 1.22
CA GLN A 81 -17.54 -29.90 -0.15
C GLN A 81 -16.40 -30.65 -0.83
N ASP A 82 -16.57 -30.79 -2.12
CA ASP A 82 -15.94 -31.81 -2.91
C ASP A 82 -14.43 -31.65 -3.08
N HIS A 83 -13.83 -30.45 -3.02
CA HIS A 83 -12.39 -30.26 -3.24
C HIS A 83 -11.90 -28.90 -2.75
N PRO A 84 -10.64 -28.79 -2.28
CA PRO A 84 -10.00 -27.51 -1.97
C PRO A 84 -9.88 -26.61 -3.20
N ILE A 85 -10.17 -25.33 -3.03
CA ILE A 85 -10.16 -24.32 -4.08
C ILE A 85 -9.12 -23.28 -3.73
N ILE A 86 -8.20 -23.08 -4.65
CA ILE A 86 -7.12 -22.09 -4.56
C ILE A 86 -7.35 -21.03 -5.64
N TRP A 87 -7.34 -19.75 -5.26
CA TRP A 87 -7.23 -18.69 -6.25
C TRP A 87 -5.78 -18.24 -6.40
N ALA A 88 -5.32 -18.14 -7.65
CA ALA A 88 -4.02 -17.62 -8.02
C ALA A 88 -4.23 -16.35 -8.87
N ALA A 89 -3.67 -15.21 -8.46
CA ALA A 89 -3.93 -13.93 -9.10
C ALA A 89 -2.65 -13.17 -9.49
N ALA A 90 -2.72 -12.46 -10.62
CA ALA A 90 -1.76 -11.45 -11.06
C ALA A 90 -2.49 -10.22 -11.62
N ASP A 91 -1.73 -9.18 -12.00
CA ASP A 91 -2.30 -7.89 -12.43
C ASP A 91 -3.22 -8.03 -13.65
N THR A 92 -2.76 -8.73 -14.70
CA THR A 92 -3.50 -8.91 -15.96
C THR A 92 -3.52 -10.37 -16.43
N TRP A 93 -4.46 -10.71 -17.32
CA TRP A 93 -4.54 -12.07 -17.89
C TRP A 93 -3.29 -12.50 -18.65
N PRO A 94 -2.64 -11.66 -19.47
CA PRO A 94 -1.34 -12.01 -20.07
C PRO A 94 -0.28 -12.38 -19.02
N LEU A 95 -0.22 -11.66 -17.89
CA LEU A 95 0.70 -11.95 -16.80
C LEU A 95 0.33 -13.25 -16.08
N VAL A 96 -0.96 -13.53 -15.88
CA VAL A 96 -1.44 -14.83 -15.37
C VAL A 96 -0.93 -15.97 -16.27
N GLY A 97 -1.06 -15.86 -17.59
CA GLY A 97 -0.58 -16.86 -18.53
C GLY A 97 0.93 -17.01 -18.50
N LYS A 98 1.65 -15.91 -18.66
CA LYS A 98 3.11 -15.90 -18.81
C LYS A 98 3.81 -16.15 -17.46
N LEU A 99 3.56 -15.31 -16.46
CA LEU A 99 4.32 -15.36 -15.21
C LEU A 99 3.83 -16.46 -14.26
N LEU A 100 2.51 -16.53 -13.98
CA LEU A 100 2.03 -17.52 -13.03
C LEU A 100 2.03 -18.92 -13.61
N TRP A 101 1.41 -19.11 -14.79
CA TRP A 101 1.27 -20.44 -15.36
C TRP A 101 2.56 -20.95 -16.00
N GLN A 102 3.06 -20.28 -17.05
CA GLN A 102 4.15 -20.84 -17.87
C GLN A 102 5.50 -20.84 -17.15
N GLU A 103 5.84 -19.79 -16.40
CA GLU A 103 7.15 -19.64 -15.77
C GLU A 103 7.21 -20.22 -14.34
N LYS A 104 6.06 -20.39 -13.67
CA LYS A 104 6.03 -20.86 -12.28
C LYS A 104 5.22 -22.16 -12.14
N ILE A 105 3.91 -22.09 -12.14
CA ILE A 105 3.06 -23.22 -11.73
C ILE A 105 3.31 -24.45 -12.56
N ARG A 106 3.37 -24.33 -13.90
CA ARG A 106 3.60 -25.47 -14.81
C ARG A 106 4.93 -26.17 -14.54
N ASP A 107 5.97 -25.42 -14.15
CA ASP A 107 7.29 -25.99 -13.87
C ASP A 107 7.36 -26.75 -12.54
N TYR A 108 6.51 -26.37 -11.58
CA TYR A 108 6.43 -27.00 -10.27
C TYR A 108 5.37 -28.09 -10.18
N LEU A 109 4.32 -28.03 -11.00
CA LEU A 109 3.29 -29.08 -11.06
C LEU A 109 3.69 -30.15 -12.07
N PRO A 110 3.90 -31.40 -11.65
CA PRO A 110 4.10 -32.50 -12.61
C PRO A 110 2.87 -32.65 -13.50
N ALA A 111 3.08 -32.82 -14.81
CA ALA A 111 1.99 -33.04 -15.75
C ALA A 111 1.13 -34.25 -15.37
N SER A 112 1.73 -35.27 -14.75
CA SER A 112 1.04 -36.46 -14.23
C SER A 112 0.08 -36.19 -13.09
N GLN A 113 0.14 -35.02 -12.45
CA GLN A 113 -0.77 -34.62 -11.37
C GLN A 113 -1.92 -33.74 -11.86
N ILE A 114 -1.90 -33.32 -13.12
CA ILE A 114 -2.94 -32.48 -13.73
C ILE A 114 -4.00 -33.40 -14.35
N ALA A 115 -5.22 -33.34 -13.82
CA ALA A 115 -6.36 -34.08 -14.35
C ALA A 115 -7.00 -33.35 -15.54
N ARG A 116 -7.14 -32.01 -15.44
CA ARG A 116 -7.81 -31.20 -16.45
C ARG A 116 -7.30 -29.75 -16.41
N ILE A 117 -7.26 -29.11 -17.59
CA ILE A 117 -7.06 -27.67 -17.73
C ILE A 117 -8.24 -27.11 -18.50
N VAL A 118 -8.91 -26.11 -17.92
CA VAL A 118 -9.86 -25.25 -18.62
C VAL A 118 -9.12 -24.01 -19.04
N TRP A 119 -9.05 -23.76 -20.36
CA TRP A 119 -8.35 -22.63 -20.92
C TRP A 119 -9.28 -21.44 -21.08
N ARG A 120 -8.85 -20.28 -20.57
CA ARG A 120 -9.41 -18.99 -20.97
C ARG A 120 -9.01 -18.62 -22.40
N ASN A 121 -7.72 -18.74 -22.69
CA ASN A 121 -7.17 -18.62 -24.04
C ASN A 121 -6.11 -19.72 -24.23
N ARG A 122 -6.45 -20.71 -25.06
CA ARG A 122 -5.59 -21.85 -25.31
C ARG A 122 -4.38 -21.50 -26.20
N GLN A 123 -4.53 -20.57 -27.13
CA GLN A 123 -3.44 -20.16 -28.03
C GLN A 123 -2.34 -19.45 -27.24
N GLU A 124 -2.71 -18.58 -26.32
CA GLU A 124 -1.79 -17.87 -25.45
C GLU A 124 -1.41 -18.64 -24.19
N GLN A 125 -1.92 -19.87 -24.04
CA GLN A 125 -1.73 -20.71 -22.85
C GLN A 125 -2.12 -20.02 -21.54
N ILE A 126 -3.26 -19.32 -21.53
CA ILE A 126 -3.82 -18.68 -20.36
C ILE A 126 -4.88 -19.62 -19.76
N PRO A 127 -4.64 -20.27 -18.63
CA PRO A 127 -5.65 -21.10 -17.98
C PRO A 127 -6.70 -20.25 -17.27
N GLN A 128 -7.92 -20.75 -17.23
CA GLN A 128 -8.97 -20.30 -16.35
C GLN A 128 -8.97 -21.11 -15.06
N GLU A 129 -8.74 -22.42 -15.18
CA GLU A 129 -8.78 -23.38 -14.10
C GLU A 129 -7.84 -24.56 -14.39
N VAL A 130 -7.18 -25.07 -13.36
CA VAL A 130 -6.41 -26.31 -13.39
C VAL A 130 -6.91 -27.21 -12.28
N GLN A 131 -7.39 -28.39 -12.65
CA GLN A 131 -7.84 -29.42 -11.71
C GLN A 131 -6.75 -30.48 -11.55
N LEU A 132 -6.40 -30.81 -10.32
CA LEU A 132 -5.42 -31.84 -9.98
C LEU A 132 -6.09 -33.20 -9.75
N ILE A 133 -5.33 -34.28 -9.85
CA ILE A 133 -5.81 -35.66 -9.62
C ILE A 133 -6.31 -35.85 -8.17
N ASN A 134 -5.74 -35.16 -7.20
CA ASN A 134 -6.19 -35.18 -5.81
C ASN A 134 -7.47 -34.37 -5.56
N GLY A 135 -8.07 -33.80 -6.61
CA GLY A 135 -9.31 -33.03 -6.59
C GLY A 135 -9.11 -31.53 -6.36
N VAL A 136 -7.92 -31.05 -5.98
CA VAL A 136 -7.67 -29.61 -5.79
C VAL A 136 -7.91 -28.86 -7.09
N VAL A 137 -8.55 -27.70 -7.00
CA VAL A 137 -8.84 -26.79 -8.11
C VAL A 137 -8.06 -25.50 -7.91
N ILE A 138 -7.23 -25.13 -8.89
CA ILE A 138 -6.56 -23.82 -8.96
C ILE A 138 -7.32 -22.98 -9.97
N GLU A 139 -8.02 -21.95 -9.51
CA GLU A 139 -8.68 -20.94 -10.36
C GLU A 139 -7.78 -19.72 -10.50
N PHE A 140 -7.64 -19.25 -11.74
CA PHE A 140 -6.84 -18.06 -12.02
C PHE A 140 -7.70 -16.81 -12.06
N LYS A 141 -7.17 -15.70 -11.55
CA LYS A 141 -7.81 -14.39 -11.49
C LYS A 141 -6.84 -13.31 -12.00
N ALA A 142 -7.41 -12.23 -12.53
CA ALA A 142 -6.63 -11.04 -12.88
C ALA A 142 -7.21 -9.83 -12.15
N TYR A 143 -6.36 -9.02 -11.51
CA TYR A 143 -6.80 -7.84 -10.76
C TYR A 143 -7.48 -6.80 -11.66
N GLU A 144 -7.11 -6.71 -12.94
CA GLU A 144 -7.77 -5.84 -13.94
C GLU A 144 -9.28 -6.07 -14.05
N GLN A 145 -9.78 -7.25 -13.67
CA GLN A 145 -11.21 -7.59 -13.68
C GLN A 145 -12.00 -6.90 -12.56
N ARG A 146 -11.33 -6.16 -11.70
CA ARG A 146 -11.90 -5.44 -10.55
C ARG A 146 -12.61 -6.36 -9.53
N ARG A 147 -13.14 -5.73 -8.48
CA ARG A 147 -13.77 -6.36 -7.31
C ARG A 147 -14.80 -7.44 -7.66
N ASN A 148 -15.65 -7.20 -8.65
CA ASN A 148 -16.77 -8.11 -8.98
C ASN A 148 -16.31 -9.53 -9.39
N SER A 149 -15.12 -9.69 -9.96
CA SER A 149 -14.59 -11.01 -10.34
C SER A 149 -14.11 -11.85 -9.15
N PHE A 150 -13.94 -11.22 -7.99
CA PHE A 150 -13.56 -11.86 -6.73
C PHE A 150 -14.78 -12.17 -5.83
N GLN A 151 -15.99 -11.99 -6.35
CA GLN A 151 -17.22 -12.37 -5.68
C GLN A 151 -17.62 -13.82 -6.02
N GLY A 152 -18.50 -14.40 -5.20
CA GLY A 152 -19.14 -15.69 -5.44
C GLY A 152 -18.60 -16.80 -4.56
N ARG A 153 -17.79 -17.68 -5.12
CA ARG A 153 -17.35 -18.96 -4.54
C ARG A 153 -16.42 -18.79 -3.33
N GLN A 154 -16.59 -19.63 -2.31
CA GLN A 154 -15.69 -19.74 -1.16
C GLN A 154 -14.39 -20.46 -1.54
N ILE A 155 -13.27 -20.09 -0.93
CA ILE A 155 -11.95 -20.62 -1.24
C ILE A 155 -11.17 -21.01 0.02
N ASP A 156 -10.23 -21.93 -0.14
CA ASP A 156 -9.35 -22.41 0.92
C ASP A 156 -8.04 -21.62 0.99
N ALA A 157 -7.58 -21.10 -0.14
CA ALA A 157 -6.37 -20.28 -0.18
C ALA A 157 -6.43 -19.24 -1.30
N PHE A 158 -5.79 -18.11 -1.07
CA PHE A 158 -5.52 -17.08 -2.07
C PHE A 158 -4.02 -16.86 -2.19
N TYR A 159 -3.52 -16.92 -3.42
CA TYR A 159 -2.14 -16.61 -3.77
C TYR A 159 -2.10 -15.44 -4.76
N GLY A 160 -1.46 -14.35 -4.37
CA GLY A 160 -1.30 -13.16 -5.20
C GLY A 160 0.16 -12.92 -5.57
N ASP A 161 0.41 -12.56 -6.82
CA ASP A 161 1.72 -12.11 -7.28
C ASP A 161 1.64 -10.68 -7.80
N GLU A 162 2.56 -9.86 -7.34
CA GLU A 162 2.68 -8.41 -7.54
C GLU A 162 1.52 -7.58 -6.95
N GLN A 163 1.72 -6.26 -6.92
CA GLN A 163 0.73 -5.33 -6.37
C GLN A 163 -0.51 -5.25 -7.27
N CYS A 164 -1.68 -5.29 -6.65
CA CYS A 164 -2.94 -4.95 -7.31
C CYS A 164 -3.00 -3.43 -7.55
N LYS A 165 -3.05 -3.01 -8.82
CA LYS A 165 -3.04 -1.60 -9.21
C LYS A 165 -4.41 -0.93 -9.19
N SER A 166 -5.50 -1.71 -9.18
CA SER A 166 -6.87 -1.22 -9.18
C SER A 166 -7.60 -1.67 -7.93
N ASP A 167 -8.41 -0.83 -7.32
CA ASP A 167 -9.29 -1.13 -6.16
C ASP A 167 -8.73 -2.22 -5.21
N SER A 168 -7.47 -2.09 -4.84
CA SER A 168 -6.74 -3.13 -4.09
C SER A 168 -7.39 -3.43 -2.73
N TYR A 169 -7.93 -2.41 -2.05
CA TYR A 169 -8.66 -2.60 -0.79
C TYR A 169 -9.99 -3.32 -0.99
N GLY A 170 -10.76 -2.95 -2.02
CA GLY A 170 -12.03 -3.62 -2.33
C GLY A 170 -11.82 -5.10 -2.71
N ILE A 171 -10.79 -5.41 -3.50
CA ILE A 171 -10.41 -6.79 -3.83
C ILE A 171 -9.96 -7.55 -2.59
N TRP A 172 -9.13 -6.92 -1.73
CA TRP A 172 -8.70 -7.53 -0.47
C TRP A 172 -9.88 -7.91 0.42
N THR A 173 -10.86 -7.03 0.60
CA THR A 173 -12.05 -7.30 1.42
C THR A 173 -12.90 -8.45 0.87
N GLU A 174 -13.03 -8.56 -0.45
CA GLU A 174 -13.72 -9.70 -1.08
C GLU A 174 -12.98 -11.02 -0.85
N ILE A 175 -11.65 -11.02 -1.01
CA ILE A 175 -10.84 -12.23 -0.75
C ILE A 175 -11.01 -12.67 0.71
N GLN A 176 -10.92 -11.75 1.68
CA GLN A 176 -11.12 -12.09 3.10
C GLN A 176 -12.51 -12.69 3.36
N ALA A 177 -13.55 -12.14 2.72
CA ALA A 177 -14.91 -12.68 2.83
C ALA A 177 -15.04 -14.11 2.25
N ARG A 178 -14.32 -14.42 1.15
CA ARG A 178 -14.35 -15.79 0.54
C ARG A 178 -13.59 -16.83 1.35
N LEU A 179 -12.61 -16.39 2.15
CA LEU A 179 -11.81 -17.27 3.02
C LEU A 179 -12.48 -17.59 4.37
N LEU A 180 -13.50 -16.83 4.76
CA LEU A 180 -14.05 -16.86 6.10
C LEU A 180 -14.62 -18.23 6.47
N ASP A 181 -15.52 -18.76 5.66
CA ASP A 181 -16.27 -20.00 5.96
C ASP A 181 -15.40 -21.25 5.91
N ARG A 182 -14.29 -21.19 5.16
CA ARG A 182 -13.36 -22.31 5.00
C ARG A 182 -12.12 -22.19 5.88
N HIS A 183 -12.06 -21.17 6.75
CA HIS A 183 -10.87 -20.87 7.55
C HIS A 183 -9.59 -20.78 6.70
N GLY A 184 -9.75 -20.26 5.48
CA GLY A 184 -8.69 -20.17 4.49
C GLY A 184 -7.66 -19.11 4.85
N PHE A 185 -6.59 -19.04 4.03
CA PHE A 185 -5.47 -18.15 4.23
C PHE A 185 -5.07 -17.40 2.95
N THR A 186 -4.27 -16.36 3.11
CA THR A 186 -3.62 -15.67 1.98
C THR A 186 -2.11 -15.83 2.00
N ALA A 187 -1.51 -15.85 0.82
CA ALA A 187 -0.07 -15.74 0.59
C ALA A 187 0.15 -14.78 -0.57
N GLN A 188 0.87 -13.69 -0.35
CA GLN A 188 1.07 -12.67 -1.36
C GLN A 188 2.54 -12.28 -1.49
N SER A 189 3.01 -12.26 -2.73
CA SER A 189 4.36 -11.82 -3.10
C SER A 189 4.28 -10.53 -3.88
N MET A 190 5.07 -9.52 -3.51
CA MET A 190 5.10 -8.27 -4.25
C MET A 190 6.39 -7.47 -4.07
N THR A 191 6.64 -6.57 -5.02
CA THR A 191 7.56 -5.46 -4.85
C THR A 191 6.72 -4.21 -4.58
N PRO A 192 6.75 -3.61 -3.37
CA PRO A 192 5.84 -2.54 -2.98
C PRO A 192 6.30 -1.20 -3.57
N ILE A 193 6.19 -1.05 -4.90
CA ILE A 193 6.63 0.14 -5.65
C ILE A 193 5.57 1.24 -5.60
N MET A 194 4.29 0.86 -5.60
CA MET A 194 3.20 1.83 -5.62
C MET A 194 2.66 2.08 -4.21
N PRO A 195 2.40 3.34 -3.85
CA PRO A 195 1.73 3.65 -2.59
C PRO A 195 0.36 2.95 -2.50
N GLN A 196 0.16 2.22 -1.42
CA GLN A 196 -1.13 1.61 -1.07
C GLN A 196 -1.41 1.88 0.41
N PRO A 197 -2.00 3.03 0.74
CA PRO A 197 -2.14 3.48 2.12
C PRO A 197 -2.76 2.46 3.06
N TRP A 198 -3.80 1.73 2.62
CA TRP A 198 -4.43 0.69 3.44
C TRP A 198 -3.48 -0.47 3.77
N LEU A 199 -2.59 -0.82 2.81
CA LEU A 199 -1.61 -1.90 3.00
C LEU A 199 -0.46 -1.42 3.87
N GLU A 200 -0.01 -0.18 3.68
CA GLU A 200 1.01 0.46 4.53
C GLU A 200 0.54 0.52 5.98
N ASP A 201 -0.68 1.03 6.23
CA ASP A 201 -1.29 1.06 7.57
C ASP A 201 -1.40 -0.36 8.18
N ARG A 202 -1.76 -1.36 7.35
CA ARG A 202 -1.85 -2.76 7.79
C ARG A 202 -0.49 -3.33 8.17
N ILE A 203 0.53 -3.05 7.39
CA ILE A 203 1.90 -3.53 7.65
C ILE A 203 2.52 -2.81 8.84
N GLU A 204 2.26 -1.52 9.03
CA GLU A 204 2.71 -0.78 10.22
C GLU A 204 2.05 -1.30 11.52
N SER A 205 0.75 -1.58 11.48
CA SER A 205 0.03 -2.12 12.65
C SER A 205 0.28 -3.60 12.86
N LEU A 206 0.66 -4.31 11.83
CA LEU A 206 0.88 -5.76 11.71
C LEU A 206 -0.02 -6.58 12.65
N PRO A 207 -1.30 -6.80 12.28
CA PRO A 207 -2.23 -7.56 13.10
C PRO A 207 -1.69 -8.96 13.43
N GLU A 208 -2.07 -9.57 14.56
CA GLU A 208 -1.66 -10.93 14.96
C GLU A 208 -1.98 -12.01 13.92
N THR A 209 -2.91 -11.73 13.02
CA THR A 209 -3.27 -12.62 11.90
C THR A 209 -2.28 -12.56 10.74
N ASP A 210 -1.35 -11.62 10.75
CA ASP A 210 -0.48 -11.31 9.62
C ASP A 210 0.99 -11.55 9.98
N GLU A 211 1.74 -12.09 9.02
CA GLU A 211 3.20 -12.14 9.07
C GLU A 211 3.80 -11.58 7.78
N LEU A 212 4.86 -10.79 7.94
CA LEU A 212 5.58 -10.13 6.86
C LEU A 212 7.02 -10.60 6.81
N PHE A 213 7.47 -10.90 5.60
CA PHE A 213 8.83 -11.36 5.28
C PHE A 213 9.44 -10.45 4.22
N TYR A 214 10.68 -10.04 4.42
CA TYR A 214 11.42 -9.23 3.46
C TYR A 214 12.47 -10.09 2.74
N ALA A 215 12.23 -10.37 1.46
CA ALA A 215 13.15 -11.10 0.60
C ALA A 215 14.19 -10.14 -0.01
N ASN A 216 15.40 -10.18 0.53
CA ASN A 216 16.48 -9.33 0.08
C ASN A 216 17.16 -9.90 -1.17
N LEU A 217 17.39 -9.06 -2.19
CA LEU A 217 18.13 -9.43 -3.39
C LEU A 217 19.55 -9.91 -3.06
N GLU A 218 20.19 -9.30 -2.08
CA GLU A 218 21.54 -9.66 -1.62
C GLU A 218 21.65 -11.11 -1.15
N ASP A 219 20.56 -11.71 -0.66
CA ASP A 219 20.54 -13.13 -0.26
C ASP A 219 20.59 -14.08 -1.44
N ASN A 220 20.36 -13.58 -2.67
CA ASN A 220 20.40 -14.36 -3.90
C ASN A 220 21.77 -14.35 -4.58
N ARG A 221 22.81 -13.73 -3.97
CA ARG A 221 24.19 -13.79 -4.44
C ARG A 221 24.75 -15.21 -4.36
N ALA A 222 25.46 -15.64 -5.40
CA ALA A 222 26.11 -16.95 -5.42
C ALA A 222 27.09 -17.12 -4.25
N SER A 223 27.84 -16.10 -3.89
CA SER A 223 28.73 -16.07 -2.72
C SER A 223 28.02 -16.32 -1.37
N ARG A 224 26.72 -16.04 -1.30
CA ARG A 224 25.86 -16.28 -0.12
C ARG A 224 25.03 -17.57 -0.24
N GLY A 225 25.27 -18.39 -1.27
CA GLY A 225 24.51 -19.62 -1.55
C GLY A 225 23.21 -19.39 -2.33
N GLY A 226 23.03 -18.22 -2.91
CA GLY A 226 21.95 -17.89 -3.85
C GLY A 226 22.21 -18.42 -5.27
N HIS A 227 21.50 -17.87 -6.24
CA HIS A 227 21.43 -18.40 -7.60
C HIS A 227 21.95 -17.44 -8.67
N ILE A 228 22.36 -16.22 -8.33
CA ILE A 228 22.78 -15.16 -9.25
C ILE A 228 24.22 -14.79 -8.95
N ASP A 229 25.04 -14.65 -10.01
CA ASP A 229 26.41 -14.21 -9.86
C ASP A 229 26.49 -12.81 -9.24
N ASP A 230 27.45 -12.62 -8.35
CA ASP A 230 27.61 -11.38 -7.57
C ASP A 230 27.77 -10.15 -8.48
N SER A 231 28.54 -10.30 -9.58
CA SER A 231 28.75 -9.23 -10.55
C SER A 231 27.48 -8.82 -11.32
N GLU A 232 26.58 -9.76 -11.57
CA GLU A 232 25.30 -9.47 -12.21
C GLU A 232 24.38 -8.65 -11.26
N ILE A 233 24.39 -8.98 -9.98
CA ILE A 233 23.66 -8.20 -8.96
C ILE A 233 24.25 -6.80 -8.86
N ASP A 234 25.59 -6.67 -8.81
CA ASP A 234 26.23 -5.34 -8.72
C ASP A 234 25.91 -4.46 -9.94
N MET A 235 25.96 -5.01 -11.15
CA MET A 235 25.57 -4.29 -12.37
C MET A 235 24.10 -3.84 -12.31
N MET A 236 23.21 -4.73 -11.91
CA MET A 236 21.78 -4.42 -11.83
C MET A 236 21.49 -3.33 -10.78
N ILE A 237 22.15 -3.36 -9.63
CA ILE A 237 22.00 -2.32 -8.59
C ILE A 237 22.52 -0.98 -9.10
N ALA A 238 23.65 -0.96 -9.81
CA ALA A 238 24.26 0.26 -10.33
C ALA A 238 23.37 0.98 -11.37
N GLU A 239 22.52 0.24 -12.09
CA GLU A 239 21.56 0.82 -13.04
C GLU A 239 20.34 1.48 -12.37
N TRP A 240 20.10 1.21 -11.11
CA TRP A 240 18.92 1.74 -10.43
C TRP A 240 19.18 3.11 -9.80
N PRO A 241 18.25 4.08 -9.96
CA PRO A 241 18.29 5.32 -9.19
C PRO A 241 18.33 5.05 -7.69
N ALA A 242 19.06 5.87 -6.93
CA ALA A 242 19.25 5.68 -5.49
C ALA A 242 17.93 5.59 -4.73
N GLU A 243 16.91 6.33 -5.17
CA GLU A 243 15.59 6.39 -4.55
C GLU A 243 14.83 5.06 -4.59
N VAL A 244 15.11 4.20 -5.59
CA VAL A 244 14.44 2.91 -5.76
C VAL A 244 15.27 1.73 -5.26
N GLN A 245 16.55 1.95 -4.98
CA GLN A 245 17.47 0.85 -4.60
C GLN A 245 16.97 0.13 -3.34
N GLU A 246 16.55 0.85 -2.32
CA GLU A 246 16.09 0.24 -1.08
C GLU A 246 14.87 -0.68 -1.30
N THR A 247 13.88 -0.21 -2.03
CA THR A 247 12.70 -1.03 -2.38
C THR A 247 13.05 -2.23 -3.25
N ARG A 248 13.91 -2.02 -4.26
CA ARG A 248 14.28 -3.06 -5.21
C ARG A 248 15.28 -4.07 -4.65
N ILE A 249 16.05 -3.71 -3.64
CA ILE A 249 16.99 -4.61 -2.97
C ILE A 249 16.31 -5.29 -1.79
N LYS A 250 15.68 -4.54 -0.89
CA LYS A 250 15.17 -5.03 0.39
C LYS A 250 13.67 -5.32 0.41
N GLY A 251 12.91 -4.80 -0.56
CA GLY A 251 11.45 -4.96 -0.61
C GLY A 251 10.66 -4.06 0.34
N HIS A 252 11.30 -3.07 0.93
CA HIS A 252 10.59 -2.06 1.71
C HIS A 252 9.71 -1.21 0.81
N PHE A 253 8.64 -0.63 1.35
CA PHE A 253 7.85 0.33 0.59
C PHE A 253 8.75 1.40 0.01
N ALA A 254 8.54 1.74 -1.27
CA ALA A 254 9.25 2.85 -1.87
C ALA A 254 8.90 4.11 -1.07
N ALA A 255 9.83 4.56 -0.25
CA ALA A 255 9.76 5.91 0.27
C ALA A 255 9.82 6.84 -0.94
N PHE A 256 8.61 7.17 -1.51
CA PHE A 256 8.43 8.37 -2.29
C PHE A 256 9.06 8.46 -3.69
N LEU A 257 8.89 7.45 -4.54
CA LEU A 257 9.02 7.69 -5.98
C LEU A 257 7.97 8.71 -6.40
N GLY A 258 8.43 9.94 -6.73
CA GLY A 258 7.55 11.04 -7.11
C GLY A 258 6.88 11.78 -5.95
N ALA A 259 7.32 11.59 -4.70
CA ALA A 259 6.78 12.38 -3.59
C ALA A 259 6.96 13.88 -3.81
N VAL A 260 5.89 14.63 -3.58
CA VAL A 260 5.92 16.10 -3.58
C VAL A 260 6.73 16.58 -2.38
N TYR A 261 6.51 16.00 -1.20
CA TYR A 261 7.17 16.36 0.06
C TYR A 261 8.26 15.35 0.45
N LYS A 262 9.33 15.25 -0.35
CA LYS A 262 10.43 14.28 -0.17
C LYS A 262 11.11 14.32 1.21
N THR A 263 11.09 15.45 1.87
CA THR A 263 11.72 15.66 3.20
C THR A 263 10.78 15.33 4.35
N PHE A 264 9.52 15.04 4.09
CA PHE A 264 8.60 14.63 5.14
C PHE A 264 8.98 13.25 5.67
N SER A 265 9.12 13.15 6.97
CA SER A 265 9.33 11.89 7.68
C SER A 265 8.55 11.92 9.00
N ARG A 266 7.94 10.80 9.37
CA ARG A 266 7.13 10.72 10.60
C ARG A 266 7.98 10.97 11.84
N GLU A 267 9.23 10.51 11.85
CA GLU A 267 10.15 10.64 12.98
C GLU A 267 10.51 12.10 13.27
N VAL A 268 10.50 12.96 12.25
CA VAL A 268 10.91 14.36 12.35
C VAL A 268 9.71 15.29 12.46
N HIS A 269 8.64 15.02 11.69
CA HIS A 269 7.53 15.95 11.48
C HIS A 269 6.26 15.60 12.25
N VAL A 270 6.22 14.44 12.92
CA VAL A 270 5.12 14.09 13.81
C VAL A 270 5.56 14.27 15.26
N CYS A 271 4.75 14.98 16.04
CA CYS A 271 5.04 15.24 17.45
C CYS A 271 3.89 14.77 18.36
N GLU A 272 4.21 14.58 19.64
CA GLU A 272 3.20 14.31 20.66
C GLU A 272 2.29 15.54 20.81
N PRO A 273 0.99 15.34 20.99
CA PRO A 273 0.07 16.42 21.29
C PRO A 273 0.45 17.19 22.56
N PHE A 274 0.37 18.49 22.51
CA PHE A 274 0.52 19.36 23.65
C PHE A 274 -0.55 20.45 23.62
N GLU A 275 -0.79 21.12 24.75
CA GLU A 275 -1.74 22.22 24.80
C GLU A 275 -1.18 23.44 24.05
N ILE A 276 -1.91 23.89 23.01
CA ILE A 276 -1.52 25.08 22.26
C ILE A 276 -1.69 26.32 23.13
N PRO A 277 -0.62 27.10 23.40
CA PRO A 277 -0.71 28.31 24.19
C PRO A 277 -1.76 29.31 23.66
N ALA A 278 -2.44 30.01 24.54
CA ALA A 278 -3.57 30.89 24.19
C ALA A 278 -3.16 32.09 23.33
N ASP A 279 -1.92 32.53 23.45
CA ASP A 279 -1.31 33.65 22.74
C ASP A 279 -0.82 33.28 21.34
N TRP A 280 -0.74 31.97 21.01
CA TRP A 280 -0.34 31.58 19.67
C TRP A 280 -1.47 31.84 18.67
N PRO A 281 -1.18 32.46 17.52
CA PRO A 281 -2.16 32.66 16.46
C PRO A 281 -2.63 31.33 15.89
N ARG A 282 -3.96 31.19 15.86
CA ARG A 282 -4.64 29.99 15.35
C ARG A 282 -5.32 30.28 14.02
N TYR A 283 -5.36 29.27 13.19
CA TYR A 283 -5.93 29.30 11.85
C TYR A 283 -6.75 28.05 11.62
N ARG A 284 -7.78 28.15 10.78
CA ARG A 284 -8.47 26.97 10.23
C ARG A 284 -8.34 26.97 8.74
N VAL A 285 -8.29 25.79 8.14
CA VAL A 285 -8.20 25.63 6.71
C VAL A 285 -9.14 24.53 6.27
N ILE A 286 -9.91 24.77 5.22
CA ILE A 286 -10.98 23.91 4.74
C ILE A 286 -10.75 23.59 3.28
N ASP A 287 -10.79 22.31 2.94
CA ASP A 287 -10.94 21.80 1.60
C ASP A 287 -12.29 21.10 1.45
N TRP A 288 -13.07 21.54 0.45
CA TRP A 288 -14.44 21.08 0.26
C TRP A 288 -14.47 19.70 -0.38
N GLY A 289 -15.40 18.86 0.03
CA GLY A 289 -15.67 17.59 -0.60
C GLY A 289 -17.01 17.00 -0.19
N PHE A 290 -17.64 16.24 -1.10
CA PHE A 290 -18.82 15.44 -0.82
C PHE A 290 -18.56 13.98 -1.15
N ASN A 291 -18.33 13.64 -2.43
CA ASN A 291 -17.88 12.30 -2.85
C ASN A 291 -16.42 12.08 -2.45
N ASN A 292 -15.60 13.08 -2.67
CA ASN A 292 -14.26 13.18 -2.08
C ASN A 292 -14.38 13.65 -0.63
N PRO A 293 -13.43 13.33 0.23
CA PRO A 293 -13.46 13.76 1.62
C PRO A 293 -13.45 15.29 1.77
N PHE A 294 -14.26 15.78 2.67
CA PHE A 294 -14.14 17.14 3.24
C PHE A 294 -13.02 17.11 4.28
N ALA A 295 -12.12 18.08 4.23
CA ALA A 295 -11.06 18.24 5.21
C ALA A 295 -11.11 19.60 5.89
N CYS A 296 -10.90 19.63 7.21
CA CYS A 296 -10.67 20.84 7.96
C CYS A 296 -9.50 20.63 8.92
N LEU A 297 -8.49 21.49 8.82
CA LEU A 297 -7.33 21.49 9.71
C LEU A 297 -7.35 22.67 10.65
N TRP A 298 -6.95 22.44 11.90
CA TRP A 298 -6.64 23.45 12.89
C TRP A 298 -5.13 23.57 12.98
N MET A 299 -4.65 24.78 12.72
CA MET A 299 -3.23 25.10 12.67
C MET A 299 -2.89 26.21 13.65
N ALA A 300 -1.75 26.10 14.30
CA ALA A 300 -1.18 27.13 15.16
C ALA A 300 0.23 27.48 14.73
N ARG A 301 0.66 28.71 15.00
CA ARG A 301 2.02 29.15 14.74
C ARG A 301 2.66 29.65 16.04
N ASP A 302 3.84 29.12 16.36
CA ASP A 302 4.57 29.55 17.55
C ASP A 302 5.33 30.88 17.33
N PRO A 303 5.89 31.50 18.39
CA PRO A 303 6.71 32.71 18.27
C PRO A 303 7.97 32.52 17.41
N ASP A 304 8.50 31.29 17.32
CA ASP A 304 9.64 30.95 16.48
C ASP A 304 9.25 30.65 15.02
N THR A 305 8.02 30.98 14.66
CA THR A 305 7.44 30.80 13.31
C THR A 305 7.23 29.36 12.88
N ARG A 306 7.16 28.41 13.82
CA ARG A 306 6.87 27.01 13.51
C ARG A 306 5.37 26.78 13.46
N TRP A 307 4.96 25.95 12.52
CA TRP A 307 3.58 25.55 12.28
C TRP A 307 3.30 24.20 12.92
N TYR A 308 2.11 24.10 13.51
CA TYR A 308 1.58 22.88 14.09
C TYR A 308 0.18 22.62 13.54
N VAL A 309 -0.05 21.45 12.92
CA VAL A 309 -1.41 20.94 12.73
C VAL A 309 -1.79 20.20 14.01
N TYR A 310 -2.68 20.75 14.81
CA TYR A 310 -3.00 20.23 16.14
C TYR A 310 -4.35 19.52 16.22
N ASN A 311 -5.19 19.64 15.19
CA ASN A 311 -6.47 18.93 15.10
C ASN A 311 -6.89 18.81 13.63
N GLU A 312 -7.66 17.77 13.32
CA GLU A 312 -8.23 17.56 11.99
C GLU A 312 -9.70 17.12 12.09
N HIS A 313 -10.49 17.42 11.05
CA HIS A 313 -11.76 16.82 10.75
C HIS A 313 -11.76 16.38 9.31
N TYR A 314 -12.12 15.11 9.09
CA TYR A 314 -12.04 14.47 7.79
C TYR A 314 -13.24 13.55 7.60
N GLY A 315 -13.96 13.65 6.47
CA GLY A 315 -15.13 12.83 6.23
C GLY A 315 -15.72 13.04 4.84
N ALA A 316 -16.31 11.99 4.27
CA ALA A 316 -16.99 12.03 2.98
C ALA A 316 -18.48 11.73 3.15
N GLN A 317 -19.27 12.06 2.14
CA GLN A 317 -20.70 11.76 2.03
C GLN A 317 -21.55 12.33 3.21
N GLN A 318 -21.15 13.49 3.71
CA GLN A 318 -21.84 14.21 4.77
C GLN A 318 -22.24 15.61 4.28
N THR A 319 -23.28 16.19 4.90
CA THR A 319 -23.77 17.53 4.56
C THR A 319 -22.83 18.61 5.09
N LEU A 320 -22.84 19.79 4.47
CA LEU A 320 -22.11 20.96 4.97
C LEU A 320 -22.52 21.33 6.41
N ALA A 321 -23.80 21.18 6.75
CA ALA A 321 -24.30 21.41 8.11
C ALA A 321 -23.67 20.45 9.14
N TYR A 322 -23.47 19.18 8.77
CA TYR A 322 -22.75 18.22 9.62
C TYR A 322 -21.30 18.65 9.85
N HIS A 323 -20.59 19.02 8.78
CA HIS A 323 -19.22 19.47 8.90
C HIS A 323 -19.10 20.75 9.71
N ALA A 324 -20.02 21.71 9.54
CA ALA A 324 -20.06 22.93 10.34
C ALA A 324 -20.28 22.65 11.84
N ASP A 325 -21.19 21.73 12.20
CA ASP A 325 -21.41 21.30 13.59
C ASP A 325 -20.14 20.68 14.20
N GLN A 326 -19.46 19.80 13.46
CA GLN A 326 -18.18 19.22 13.90
C GLN A 326 -17.09 20.29 14.10
N ILE A 327 -17.01 21.27 13.20
CA ILE A 327 -16.07 22.38 13.31
C ILE A 327 -16.41 23.24 14.54
N HIS A 328 -17.66 23.55 14.78
CA HIS A 328 -18.07 24.30 15.99
C HIS A 328 -17.73 23.57 17.28
N ARG A 329 -17.96 22.25 17.32
CA ARG A 329 -17.64 21.44 18.52
C ARG A 329 -16.15 21.42 18.81
N LYS A 330 -15.32 21.18 17.76
CA LYS A 330 -13.87 21.10 17.88
C LYS A 330 -13.20 22.46 18.09
N SER A 331 -13.88 23.55 17.78
CA SER A 331 -13.38 24.93 17.90
C SER A 331 -13.81 25.66 19.18
N ARG A 332 -14.48 24.99 20.13
CA ARG A 332 -15.00 25.64 21.32
C ARG A 332 -13.92 26.33 22.14
N GLY A 333 -14.15 27.60 22.44
CA GLY A 333 -13.26 28.40 23.29
C GLY A 333 -12.03 28.95 22.56
N GLU A 334 -11.87 28.66 21.27
CA GLU A 334 -10.74 29.15 20.48
C GLU A 334 -11.13 30.35 19.60
N ARG A 335 -10.16 31.24 19.39
CA ARG A 335 -10.25 32.35 18.43
C ARG A 335 -9.30 32.09 17.28
N TYR A 336 -9.77 32.31 16.05
CA TYR A 336 -8.99 32.11 14.82
C TYR A 336 -8.77 33.44 14.15
N ARG A 337 -7.54 33.69 13.70
CA ARG A 337 -7.23 34.89 12.90
C ARG A 337 -7.94 34.82 11.56
N ILE A 338 -7.86 33.69 10.88
CA ILE A 338 -8.47 33.46 9.57
C ILE A 338 -8.94 32.00 9.48
N THR A 339 -10.03 31.81 8.75
CA THR A 339 -10.42 30.50 8.24
C THR A 339 -10.34 30.55 6.71
N TRP A 340 -9.35 29.90 6.14
CA TRP A 340 -9.27 29.75 4.68
C TRP A 340 -10.15 28.60 4.22
N ALA A 341 -10.69 28.74 3.00
CA ALA A 341 -11.39 27.68 2.33
C ALA A 341 -11.12 27.73 0.83
N ASP A 342 -11.31 26.64 0.14
CA ASP A 342 -11.27 26.60 -1.30
C ASP A 342 -12.28 27.60 -1.93
N HIS A 343 -12.10 27.92 -3.22
CA HIS A 343 -12.73 29.05 -3.90
C HIS A 343 -14.24 28.92 -4.12
N ASP A 344 -14.85 27.76 -3.89
CA ASP A 344 -16.28 27.59 -4.16
C ASP A 344 -17.13 28.61 -3.40
N ALA A 345 -17.74 29.52 -4.16
CA ALA A 345 -18.49 30.64 -3.61
C ALA A 345 -19.80 30.20 -2.97
N GLN A 346 -20.42 29.11 -3.47
CA GLN A 346 -21.67 28.58 -2.94
C GLN A 346 -21.40 27.94 -1.58
N GLU A 347 -20.44 27.06 -1.47
CA GLU A 347 -20.11 26.38 -0.23
C GLU A 347 -19.64 27.37 0.86
N ARG A 348 -18.87 28.37 0.47
CA ARG A 348 -18.50 29.48 1.40
C ARG A 348 -19.70 30.31 1.85
N CYS A 349 -20.68 30.52 0.99
CA CYS A 349 -21.90 31.22 1.34
C CYS A 349 -22.74 30.42 2.34
N GLU A 350 -22.91 29.13 2.10
CA GLU A 350 -23.61 28.22 3.01
C GLU A 350 -22.92 28.14 4.38
N PHE A 351 -21.58 28.03 4.42
CA PHE A 351 -20.83 28.01 5.67
C PHE A 351 -20.97 29.31 6.46
N ARG A 352 -21.08 30.46 5.76
CA ARG A 352 -21.35 31.72 6.42
C ARG A 352 -22.73 31.72 7.10
N GLN A 353 -23.75 31.14 6.46
CA GLN A 353 -25.09 30.98 7.06
C GLN A 353 -25.06 30.05 8.28
N LEU A 354 -24.14 29.08 8.28
CA LEU A 354 -23.90 28.16 9.40
C LEU A 354 -22.95 28.74 10.47
N GLY A 355 -22.64 30.06 10.40
CA GLY A 355 -21.83 30.76 11.39
C GLY A 355 -20.31 30.65 11.21
N ILE A 356 -19.82 30.12 10.08
CA ILE A 356 -18.38 29.99 9.79
C ILE A 356 -18.02 30.93 8.62
N THR A 357 -17.39 32.04 8.94
CA THR A 357 -16.87 32.95 7.91
C THR A 357 -15.54 32.44 7.37
N THR A 358 -15.41 32.38 6.04
CA THR A 358 -14.22 31.88 5.35
C THR A 358 -13.66 32.93 4.39
N THR A 359 -12.34 32.89 4.21
CA THR A 359 -11.59 33.65 3.21
C THR A 359 -11.13 32.69 2.11
N ALA A 360 -11.24 33.10 0.84
CA ALA A 360 -10.77 32.26 -0.28
C ALA A 360 -9.26 32.04 -0.20
N ALA A 361 -8.84 30.78 -0.26
CA ALA A 361 -7.43 30.41 -0.25
C ALA A 361 -6.76 30.75 -1.61
N LYS A 362 -5.46 30.97 -1.63
CA LYS A 362 -4.68 31.07 -2.86
C LYS A 362 -4.37 29.68 -3.38
N LYS A 363 -4.61 29.46 -4.68
CA LYS A 363 -4.47 28.16 -5.35
C LYS A 363 -3.18 27.97 -6.15
N ASP A 364 -2.15 28.79 -5.98
CA ASP A 364 -0.90 28.53 -6.66
C ASP A 364 -0.26 27.25 -6.10
N VAL A 365 -0.33 26.20 -6.91
CA VAL A 365 0.08 24.85 -6.48
C VAL A 365 1.58 24.79 -6.29
N HIS A 366 2.36 25.29 -7.25
CA HIS A 366 3.82 25.17 -7.22
C HIS A 366 4.45 26.02 -6.13
N LEU A 367 4.07 27.31 -6.04
CA LEU A 367 4.58 28.20 -4.97
C LEU A 367 4.13 27.71 -3.59
N GLY A 368 2.90 27.20 -3.49
CA GLY A 368 2.42 26.64 -2.25
C GLY A 368 3.18 25.39 -1.80
N ILE A 369 3.55 24.51 -2.74
CA ILE A 369 4.39 23.34 -2.47
C ILE A 369 5.79 23.78 -2.01
N GLU A 370 6.40 24.74 -2.69
CA GLU A 370 7.73 25.26 -2.32
C GLU A 370 7.77 25.80 -0.88
N VAL A 371 6.72 26.54 -0.48
CA VAL A 371 6.62 27.08 0.88
C VAL A 371 6.48 25.98 1.92
N VAL A 372 5.68 24.94 1.66
CA VAL A 372 5.56 23.79 2.54
C VAL A 372 6.88 23.00 2.60
N GLN A 373 7.54 22.77 1.47
CA GLN A 373 8.86 22.13 1.43
C GLN A 373 9.91 22.90 2.23
N ALA A 374 9.86 24.23 2.18
CA ALA A 374 10.74 25.07 3.00
C ALA A 374 10.45 24.92 4.51
N ALA A 375 9.17 24.79 4.90
CA ALA A 375 8.76 24.58 6.28
C ALA A 375 9.13 23.18 6.80
N LEU A 376 9.18 22.17 5.93
CA LEU A 376 9.59 20.81 6.28
C LEU A 376 11.12 20.69 6.53
N LYS A 377 11.94 21.62 6.04
CA LYS A 377 13.40 21.54 6.26
C LYS A 377 13.74 21.68 7.74
N VAL A 378 14.59 20.78 8.23
CA VAL A 378 15.19 20.89 9.57
C VAL A 378 16.10 22.12 9.60
N GLN A 379 15.91 22.97 10.57
CA GLN A 379 16.64 24.22 10.76
C GLN A 379 17.95 23.98 11.55
N GLY A 380 18.74 25.04 11.74
CA GLY A 380 20.00 24.96 12.47
C GLY A 380 19.88 24.59 13.96
N ASP A 381 18.66 24.67 14.53
CA ASP A 381 18.33 24.21 15.89
C ASP A 381 17.92 22.74 15.97
N GLY A 382 17.99 22.01 14.85
CA GLY A 382 17.62 20.60 14.77
C GLY A 382 16.12 20.31 14.68
N ARG A 383 15.28 21.34 14.48
CA ARG A 383 13.81 21.21 14.39
C ARG A 383 13.27 21.69 13.05
N PRO A 384 12.22 21.06 12.50
CA PRO A 384 11.54 21.57 11.31
C PRO A 384 10.66 22.77 11.68
N ARG A 385 10.26 23.55 10.68
CA ARG A 385 9.26 24.62 10.85
C ARG A 385 7.81 24.15 10.72
N PHE A 386 7.57 22.88 10.44
CA PHE A 386 6.24 22.31 10.31
C PHE A 386 6.18 20.96 11.01
N GLN A 387 5.22 20.80 11.90
CA GLN A 387 4.95 19.56 12.62
C GLN A 387 3.46 19.26 12.68
N ILE A 388 3.12 17.99 12.84
CA ILE A 388 1.75 17.46 12.87
C ILE A 388 1.59 16.67 14.17
N PHE A 389 0.53 16.92 14.92
CA PHE A 389 0.22 16.10 16.08
C PHE A 389 -0.14 14.68 15.64
N ARG A 390 0.35 13.69 16.37
CA ARG A 390 0.17 12.26 16.07
C ARG A 390 -1.29 11.85 15.86
N ASP A 391 -2.24 12.59 16.43
CA ASP A 391 -3.67 12.30 16.33
C ASP A 391 -4.28 12.75 14.98
N CYS A 392 -3.57 13.59 14.23
CA CYS A 392 -3.95 14.04 12.89
C CYS A 392 -3.55 13.01 11.83
N ARG A 393 -4.16 11.82 11.90
CA ARG A 393 -3.78 10.64 11.12
C ARG A 393 -3.96 10.80 9.61
N HIS A 394 -5.04 11.49 9.19
CA HIS A 394 -5.29 11.74 7.77
C HIS A 394 -4.24 12.69 7.20
N THR A 395 -3.90 13.76 7.91
CA THR A 395 -2.85 14.69 7.51
C THR A 395 -1.49 13.99 7.38
N ILE A 396 -1.11 13.18 8.36
CA ILE A 396 0.15 12.43 8.34
C ILE A 396 0.19 11.49 7.12
N LYS A 397 -0.92 10.80 6.86
CA LYS A 397 -1.04 9.83 5.76
C LYS A 397 -0.95 10.50 4.39
N GLU A 398 -1.71 11.59 4.18
CA GLU A 398 -1.72 12.29 2.91
C GLU A 398 -0.38 13.00 2.65
N MET A 399 0.22 13.65 3.66
CA MET A 399 1.56 14.24 3.55
C MET A 399 2.63 13.22 3.15
N ALA A 400 2.55 12.01 3.69
CA ALA A 400 3.44 10.92 3.34
C ALA A 400 3.18 10.36 1.93
N GLY A 401 1.95 10.36 1.46
CA GLY A 401 1.52 9.78 0.19
C GLY A 401 1.40 10.76 -0.98
N TYR A 402 1.57 12.07 -0.77
CA TYR A 402 1.37 13.10 -1.79
C TYR A 402 2.47 13.04 -2.87
N ARG A 403 2.07 12.79 -4.12
CA ARG A 403 2.99 12.53 -5.23
C ARG A 403 2.65 13.31 -6.50
N TRP A 404 3.66 13.51 -7.33
CA TRP A 404 3.49 14.05 -8.68
C TRP A 404 2.75 13.04 -9.57
N ALA A 405 1.89 13.55 -10.46
CA ALA A 405 1.27 12.72 -11.48
C ALA A 405 2.32 12.23 -12.48
N THR A 406 2.23 10.94 -12.86
CA THR A 406 3.13 10.34 -13.84
C THR A 406 2.43 10.20 -15.20
N GLY A 407 3.17 9.98 -16.28
CA GLY A 407 2.60 9.80 -17.62
C GLY A 407 1.61 8.65 -17.76
N SER A 408 1.53 7.73 -16.77
CA SER A 408 0.49 6.72 -16.68
C SER A 408 -0.82 7.23 -16.05
N ASP A 409 -0.77 8.34 -15.33
CA ASP A 409 -1.90 8.90 -14.59
C ASP A 409 -2.69 9.94 -15.43
N ILE A 410 -2.03 10.61 -16.39
CA ILE A 410 -2.63 11.68 -17.21
C ILE A 410 -2.10 11.57 -18.65
N LYS A 411 -3.00 11.80 -19.65
CA LYS A 411 -2.66 11.78 -21.09
C LYS A 411 -1.68 12.88 -21.53
N ASP A 412 -1.59 13.97 -20.76
CA ASP A 412 -0.63 15.07 -20.96
C ASP A 412 0.06 15.31 -19.63
N ALA A 413 1.28 14.79 -19.46
CA ALA A 413 2.07 14.95 -18.25
C ALA A 413 2.43 16.41 -18.07
N LYS A 414 1.65 17.14 -17.25
CA LYS A 414 2.04 18.38 -16.63
C LYS A 414 2.70 18.04 -15.30
N ASP A 415 3.68 18.85 -14.87
CA ASP A 415 4.28 18.77 -13.53
C ASP A 415 3.26 19.20 -12.45
N GLU A 416 2.15 18.47 -12.35
CA GLU A 416 1.10 18.70 -11.37
C GLU A 416 1.00 17.51 -10.40
N PRO A 417 0.72 17.74 -9.12
CA PRO A 417 0.47 16.66 -8.19
C PRO A 417 -0.74 15.83 -8.59
N LEU A 418 -0.72 14.55 -8.27
CA LEU A 418 -1.87 13.67 -8.45
C LEU A 418 -2.99 14.11 -7.49
N GLN A 419 -4.16 14.41 -8.04
CA GLN A 419 -5.35 14.77 -7.27
C GLN A 419 -6.03 13.50 -6.71
N LEU A 420 -5.36 12.89 -5.74
CA LEU A 420 -5.85 11.68 -5.07
C LEU A 420 -5.34 11.67 -3.62
N ASN A 421 -6.27 11.68 -2.65
CA ASN A 421 -5.93 11.74 -1.23
C ASN A 421 -5.00 12.91 -0.91
N ASP A 422 -5.36 14.10 -1.34
CA ASP A 422 -4.56 15.34 -1.24
C ASP A 422 -5.27 16.46 -0.45
N HIS A 423 -6.43 16.18 0.11
CA HIS A 423 -7.31 17.17 0.75
C HIS A 423 -6.67 17.87 1.94
N THR A 424 -5.99 17.14 2.81
CA THR A 424 -5.25 17.73 3.93
C THR A 424 -3.94 18.36 3.47
N CYS A 425 -3.30 17.86 2.42
CA CYS A 425 -2.14 18.49 1.78
C CYS A 425 -2.50 19.87 1.21
N ASP A 426 -3.67 19.98 0.59
CA ASP A 426 -4.21 21.23 0.11
C ASP A 426 -4.51 22.19 1.27
N CYS A 427 -5.10 21.70 2.36
CA CYS A 427 -5.28 22.50 3.58
C CYS A 427 -3.94 23.00 4.15
N VAL A 428 -2.91 22.14 4.26
CA VAL A 428 -1.59 22.55 4.74
C VAL A 428 -1.00 23.64 3.84
N ARG A 429 -1.09 23.43 2.53
CA ARG A 429 -0.61 24.38 1.52
C ARG A 429 -1.33 25.73 1.64
N TYR A 430 -2.66 25.74 1.68
CA TYR A 430 -3.43 26.98 1.84
C TYR A 430 -3.09 27.72 3.14
N GLY A 431 -2.93 27.01 4.25
CA GLY A 431 -2.63 27.59 5.55
C GLY A 431 -1.26 28.23 5.62
N ILE A 432 -0.21 27.51 5.25
CA ILE A 432 1.16 28.01 5.31
C ILE A 432 1.38 29.10 4.25
N TYR A 433 0.97 28.84 2.99
CA TYR A 433 1.14 29.79 1.90
C TYR A 433 0.37 31.10 2.15
N GLY A 434 -0.84 31.01 2.71
CA GLY A 434 -1.67 32.18 3.00
C GLY A 434 -1.02 33.16 3.99
N VAL A 435 -0.16 32.68 4.90
CA VAL A 435 0.55 33.53 5.88
C VAL A 435 1.95 33.94 5.41
N GLU A 436 2.71 33.01 4.83
CA GLU A 436 4.12 33.22 4.49
C GLU A 436 4.31 34.11 3.24
N HIS A 437 3.33 34.12 2.33
CA HIS A 437 3.45 34.88 1.09
C HIS A 437 3.07 36.36 1.31
N LYS A 438 4.07 37.22 1.50
CA LYS A 438 4.01 38.65 1.84
C LYS A 438 3.22 39.58 0.89
N GLY A 439 2.22 39.10 0.18
CA GLY A 439 1.41 39.94 -0.71
C GLY A 439 -0.05 40.13 -0.24
N TYR A 440 -0.48 39.56 0.89
CA TYR A 440 -1.91 39.55 1.24
C TYR A 440 -2.33 40.43 2.41
N PHE A 441 -1.44 40.76 3.36
CA PHE A 441 -1.79 41.65 4.46
C PHE A 441 -0.65 42.62 4.73
N SER A 442 -0.95 43.92 4.67
CA SER A 442 -0.16 44.93 5.37
C SER A 442 -0.12 44.56 6.86
N GLU A 443 0.96 44.87 7.56
CA GLU A 443 1.16 44.60 8.99
C GLU A 443 -0.04 45.06 9.88
N GLU A 444 -0.84 46.01 9.40
CA GLU A 444 -2.05 46.51 10.05
C GLU A 444 -3.20 45.48 10.16
N TYR A 445 -3.29 44.48 9.25
CA TYR A 445 -4.34 43.43 9.31
C TYR A 445 -3.94 42.27 10.21
N LEU A 446 -2.68 42.15 10.58
CA LEU A 446 -2.15 41.12 11.48
C LEU A 446 -2.20 41.59 12.95
N ALA A 447 -2.46 42.85 13.20
CA ALA A 447 -2.49 43.47 14.54
C ALA A 447 -3.91 43.65 15.07
N ALA A 448 -4.97 43.42 14.30
CA ALA A 448 -6.38 43.49 14.69
C ALA A 448 -6.97 42.09 14.92
#